data_4af6c37a944bd066b2ead97116e4a2b3
#
_entry.id   4af6c37a944bd066b2ead97116e4a2b3
#
_cell.length_a   1.000
_cell.length_b   1.000
_cell.length_c   1.000
_cell.angle_alpha   90.00
_cell.angle_beta   90.00
_cell.angle_gamma   90.00
#
_symmetry.space_group_name_H-M   'P 1'
#
loop_
_entity.id
_entity.type
_entity.pdbx_description
1 polymer ?
#
loop_
_entity_poly.entity_id
_entity_poly.type
_entity_poly.pdbx_seq_one_letter_code
_entity_poly.pdbx_strand_id
1 'polypeptide(L)'
;PPAPPQNEEPSAEPMPFVISFLGDCTLTSSHHTNHFEKLVGDDYAYPLSNVAEILLADNLTLANLECSFSPRRLESDSEYAFCGDPKYVQSLVLGGVEAVTMSNNHTRDFGDAGLRDTEAALAEYGVAGIPGNQGQCFKLRHGNGDTLRLGAYVHPFNGSAKQMEDGCKQLRDEGADIIVAFMHAGAEKTYIPTKRQTALAHAAVKGGADVVVGTHPHVLQPIEAYQGSVILYSIGNFCFGGNRNPSDKDTVIAQLTVSGTGGDRSWEMSYIPCCVSSVSNRNDYRPTPYPPDMAAY
;
A
#
# COMPACT_ATOMS: atom_id res chain seq x y z
N PRO A 1 -4.94 17.17 -60.15
CA PRO A 1 -3.82 17.15 -59.21
C PRO A 1 -4.23 16.23 -58.06
N PRO A 2 -3.35 15.33 -57.57
CA PRO A 2 -3.63 14.52 -56.38
C PRO A 2 -3.71 15.41 -55.15
N ALA A 3 -4.59 15.03 -54.22
CA ALA A 3 -4.72 15.70 -52.91
C ALA A 3 -3.38 15.62 -52.14
N PRO A 4 -3.01 16.66 -51.38
CA PRO A 4 -1.81 16.60 -50.58
C PRO A 4 -1.92 15.49 -49.53
N PRO A 5 -0.80 14.83 -49.16
CA PRO A 5 -0.81 13.83 -48.10
C PRO A 5 -1.30 14.48 -46.80
N GLN A 6 -2.29 13.87 -46.18
CA GLN A 6 -2.68 14.24 -44.84
C GLN A 6 -1.50 13.88 -43.94
N ASN A 7 -0.91 14.88 -43.28
CA ASN A 7 0.01 14.64 -42.18
C ASN A 7 -0.83 13.98 -41.05
N GLU A 8 -0.65 12.67 -40.88
CA GLU A 8 -1.06 12.01 -39.64
C GLU A 8 -0.23 12.65 -38.53
N GLU A 9 -0.88 13.39 -37.65
CA GLU A 9 -0.25 13.80 -36.41
C GLU A 9 0.24 12.54 -35.70
N PRO A 10 1.48 12.51 -35.17
CA PRO A 10 1.96 11.36 -34.43
C PRO A 10 0.97 11.10 -33.28
N SER A 11 0.36 9.94 -33.28
CA SER A 11 -0.51 9.52 -32.19
C SER A 11 0.30 9.63 -30.90
N ALA A 12 -0.15 10.48 -29.97
CA ALA A 12 0.51 10.60 -28.67
C ALA A 12 0.63 9.20 -28.06
N GLU A 13 1.83 8.83 -27.63
CA GLU A 13 2.03 7.57 -26.94
C GLU A 13 1.05 7.46 -25.78
N PRO A 14 0.43 6.30 -25.54
CA PRO A 14 -0.51 6.13 -24.46
C PRO A 14 0.20 6.42 -23.13
N MET A 15 -0.40 7.27 -22.30
CA MET A 15 0.14 7.57 -20.97
C MET A 15 0.17 6.29 -20.12
N PRO A 16 1.25 6.04 -19.37
CA PRO A 16 1.35 4.86 -18.52
C PRO A 16 0.39 4.97 -17.33
N PHE A 17 -0.08 3.82 -16.83
CA PHE A 17 -0.72 3.76 -15.50
C PHE A 17 0.36 3.64 -14.43
N VAL A 18 0.29 4.50 -13.43
CA VAL A 18 1.19 4.47 -12.26
C VAL A 18 0.40 4.05 -11.03
N ILE A 19 0.88 3.04 -10.33
CA ILE A 19 0.26 2.52 -9.11
C ILE A 19 1.30 2.56 -7.99
N SER A 20 0.98 3.21 -6.86
CA SER A 20 1.88 3.33 -5.72
C SER A 20 1.51 2.37 -4.60
N PHE A 21 2.52 1.82 -3.92
CA PHE A 21 2.39 0.97 -2.75
C PHE A 21 3.12 1.59 -1.57
N LEU A 22 2.42 1.68 -0.45
CA LEU A 22 2.93 2.22 0.81
C LEU A 22 2.95 1.11 1.87
N GLY A 23 3.92 1.19 2.76
CA GLY A 23 4.09 0.28 3.89
C GLY A 23 3.03 0.45 4.98
N ASP A 24 3.41 0.11 6.20
CA ASP A 24 2.51 0.10 7.35
C ASP A 24 2.08 1.51 7.74
N CYS A 25 0.78 1.76 7.66
CA CYS A 25 0.13 3.01 8.06
C CYS A 25 -0.71 2.78 9.31
N THR A 26 -0.32 3.42 10.41
CA THR A 26 -1.05 3.45 11.68
C THR A 26 -1.34 4.90 12.02
N LEU A 27 -2.55 5.37 11.68
CA LEU A 27 -2.96 6.77 11.81
C LEU A 27 -3.53 7.08 13.20
N THR A 28 -2.85 6.58 14.21
CA THR A 28 -3.17 6.78 15.63
C THR A 28 -1.96 6.37 16.47
N SER A 29 -1.92 6.82 17.72
CA SER A 29 -1.00 6.31 18.73
C SER A 29 -1.45 4.94 19.27
N SER A 30 -0.59 4.25 20.02
CA SER A 30 -1.02 3.10 20.81
C SER A 30 -2.10 3.51 21.83
N HIS A 31 -2.97 2.57 22.19
CA HIS A 31 -4.16 2.79 23.02
C HIS A 31 -3.94 3.59 24.32
N HIS A 32 -2.73 3.52 24.88
CA HIS A 32 -2.39 4.20 26.13
C HIS A 32 -1.60 5.51 25.92
N THR A 33 -1.41 5.95 24.68
CA THR A 33 -0.65 7.16 24.32
C THR A 33 -1.47 8.07 23.41
N ASN A 34 -0.94 9.24 23.06
CA ASN A 34 -1.62 10.19 22.18
C ASN A 34 -0.60 11.09 21.46
N HIS A 35 0.52 10.54 21.08
CA HIS A 35 1.59 11.33 20.46
C HIS A 35 1.23 11.77 19.05
N PHE A 36 0.62 10.88 18.28
CA PHE A 36 0.14 11.14 16.93
C PHE A 36 -0.95 12.21 16.96
N GLU A 37 -1.97 12.00 17.79
CA GLU A 37 -3.14 12.88 17.92
C GLU A 37 -2.75 14.29 18.38
N LYS A 38 -1.78 14.38 19.31
CA LYS A 38 -1.26 15.69 19.76
C LYS A 38 -0.50 16.44 18.69
N LEU A 39 0.17 15.73 17.79
CA LEU A 39 0.94 16.36 16.74
C LEU A 39 0.07 16.74 15.56
N VAL A 40 -0.78 15.83 15.11
CA VAL A 40 -1.64 16.01 13.94
C VAL A 40 -2.84 16.91 14.27
N GLY A 41 -3.47 16.69 15.42
CA GLY A 41 -4.69 17.43 15.81
C GLY A 41 -5.77 17.31 14.73
N ASP A 42 -6.26 18.46 14.28
CA ASP A 42 -7.26 18.57 13.20
C ASP A 42 -6.63 18.87 11.82
N ASP A 43 -5.29 18.86 11.71
CA ASP A 43 -4.59 18.99 10.43
C ASP A 43 -4.43 17.62 9.75
N TYR A 44 -5.53 17.11 9.20
CA TYR A 44 -5.55 15.79 8.57
C TYR A 44 -4.69 15.69 7.30
N ALA A 45 -4.29 16.82 6.70
CA ALA A 45 -3.36 16.81 5.57
C ALA A 45 -1.91 16.56 6.02
N TYR A 46 -1.56 16.90 7.26
CA TYR A 46 -0.20 16.85 7.79
C TYR A 46 0.51 15.51 7.58
N PRO A 47 -0.09 14.33 7.89
CA PRO A 47 0.63 13.05 7.86
C PRO A 47 1.23 12.69 6.50
N LEU A 48 0.57 13.02 5.40
CA LEU A 48 1.05 12.67 4.06
C LEU A 48 1.47 13.89 3.22
N SER A 49 1.56 15.09 3.83
CA SER A 49 1.80 16.35 3.12
C SER A 49 3.07 16.38 2.27
N ASN A 50 4.15 15.70 2.68
CA ASN A 50 5.41 15.71 1.93
C ASN A 50 5.46 14.71 0.78
N VAL A 51 4.47 13.84 0.66
CA VAL A 51 4.35 12.83 -0.41
C VAL A 51 3.07 12.99 -1.24
N ALA A 52 2.13 13.84 -0.81
CA ALA A 52 0.83 14.01 -1.46
C ALA A 52 0.94 14.37 -2.95
N GLU A 53 1.89 15.21 -3.34
CA GLU A 53 2.10 15.57 -4.75
C GLU A 53 2.45 14.34 -5.61
N ILE A 54 3.20 13.39 -5.06
CA ILE A 54 3.58 12.15 -5.74
C ILE A 54 2.37 11.23 -5.87
N LEU A 55 1.62 11.05 -4.77
CA LEU A 55 0.51 10.09 -4.70
C LEU A 55 -0.73 10.59 -5.44
N LEU A 56 -1.02 11.90 -5.40
CA LEU A 56 -2.12 12.51 -6.17
C LEU A 56 -1.86 12.56 -7.69
N ALA A 57 -0.61 12.35 -8.12
CA ALA A 57 -0.24 12.33 -9.53
C ALA A 57 -0.34 10.93 -10.15
N ASP A 58 -0.47 9.87 -9.35
CA ASP A 58 -0.62 8.50 -9.83
C ASP A 58 -2.09 8.14 -10.16
N ASN A 59 -2.35 6.89 -10.51
CA ASN A 59 -3.68 6.40 -10.84
C ASN A 59 -4.36 5.63 -9.70
N LEU A 60 -3.55 5.16 -8.74
CA LEU A 60 -4.04 4.41 -7.58
C LEU A 60 -2.91 4.24 -6.56
N THR A 61 -3.16 4.61 -5.33
CA THR A 61 -2.26 4.29 -4.19
C THR A 61 -2.92 3.29 -3.25
N LEU A 62 -2.17 2.24 -2.89
CA LEU A 62 -2.55 1.24 -1.89
C LEU A 62 -1.59 1.27 -0.70
N ALA A 63 -2.13 1.23 0.53
CA ALA A 63 -1.35 1.16 1.78
C ALA A 63 -1.79 -0.03 2.65
N ASN A 64 -0.93 -0.50 3.57
CA ASN A 64 -1.40 -1.38 4.63
C ASN A 64 -1.94 -0.56 5.81
N LEU A 65 -3.23 -0.67 6.10
CA LEU A 65 -3.85 -0.03 7.27
C LEU A 65 -3.68 -0.92 8.49
N GLU A 66 -2.76 -0.53 9.38
CA GLU A 66 -2.39 -1.31 10.55
C GLU A 66 -2.96 -0.69 11.85
N CYS A 67 -4.21 -0.27 11.79
CA CYS A 67 -4.99 0.20 12.93
C CYS A 67 -6.49 0.02 12.68
N SER A 68 -7.26 0.17 13.74
CA SER A 68 -8.72 0.31 13.68
C SER A 68 -9.11 1.79 13.76
N PHE A 69 -10.31 2.10 13.28
CA PHE A 69 -11.00 3.38 13.53
C PHE A 69 -12.33 3.12 14.20
N SER A 70 -12.64 3.89 15.26
CA SER A 70 -13.95 3.81 15.89
C SER A 70 -14.36 5.16 16.49
N PRO A 71 -15.62 5.59 16.33
CA PRO A 71 -16.15 6.77 17.00
C PRO A 71 -16.40 6.50 18.50
N ARG A 72 -16.23 5.27 18.94
CA ARG A 72 -16.47 4.82 20.31
C ARG A 72 -15.14 4.50 20.98
N ARG A 73 -15.08 4.74 22.30
CA ARG A 73 -13.98 4.20 23.08
C ARG A 73 -14.17 2.68 23.19
N LEU A 74 -13.29 1.94 22.53
CA LEU A 74 -13.20 0.49 22.62
C LEU A 74 -12.09 0.12 23.60
N GLU A 75 -12.24 -1.01 24.28
CA GLU A 75 -11.24 -1.51 25.23
C GLU A 75 -10.47 -2.66 24.57
N SER A 76 -9.18 -2.73 24.89
CA SER A 76 -8.29 -3.83 24.50
C SER A 76 -7.33 -4.13 25.64
N ASP A 77 -7.05 -5.41 25.85
CA ASP A 77 -6.05 -5.87 26.84
C ASP A 77 -4.62 -5.77 26.30
N SER A 78 -4.44 -5.47 25.01
CA SER A 78 -3.14 -5.36 24.39
C SER A 78 -2.51 -3.97 24.60
N GLU A 79 -1.26 -3.93 25.05
CA GLU A 79 -0.47 -2.71 25.16
C GLU A 79 -0.25 -2.06 23.76
N TYR A 80 -0.18 -2.88 22.72
CA TYR A 80 0.04 -2.46 21.34
C TYR A 80 -1.24 -2.53 20.51
N ALA A 81 -2.36 -2.05 21.04
CA ALA A 81 -3.60 -1.90 20.31
C ALA A 81 -3.72 -0.49 19.72
N PHE A 82 -4.23 -0.40 18.49
CA PHE A 82 -4.30 0.85 17.73
C PHE A 82 -5.73 1.14 17.29
N CYS A 83 -6.34 2.21 17.86
CA CYS A 83 -7.68 2.67 17.47
C CYS A 83 -7.76 4.19 17.45
N GLY A 84 -7.87 4.75 16.25
CA GLY A 84 -7.98 6.19 16.01
C GLY A 84 -9.42 6.67 15.87
N ASP A 85 -9.58 8.00 15.92
CA ASP A 85 -10.83 8.65 15.52
C ASP A 85 -11.04 8.45 14.01
N PRO A 86 -12.25 8.06 13.54
CA PRO A 86 -12.57 7.94 12.12
C PRO A 86 -12.17 9.13 11.24
N LYS A 87 -12.11 10.33 11.81
CA LYS A 87 -11.69 11.54 11.09
C LYS A 87 -10.28 11.43 10.51
N TYR A 88 -9.38 10.62 11.08
CA TYR A 88 -8.04 10.43 10.54
C TYR A 88 -8.01 9.69 9.20
N VAL A 89 -9.11 9.06 8.77
CA VAL A 89 -9.26 8.56 7.39
C VAL A 89 -9.09 9.67 6.36
N GLN A 90 -9.43 10.93 6.72
CA GLN A 90 -9.19 12.09 5.86
C GLN A 90 -7.72 12.24 5.47
N SER A 91 -6.78 11.78 6.31
CA SER A 91 -5.36 11.82 5.98
C SER A 91 -5.01 10.94 4.78
N LEU A 92 -5.69 9.80 4.62
CA LEU A 92 -5.56 8.94 3.44
C LEU A 92 -6.06 9.68 2.19
N VAL A 93 -7.28 10.23 2.26
CA VAL A 93 -7.91 10.94 1.13
C VAL A 93 -7.09 12.15 0.68
N LEU A 94 -6.69 13.00 1.64
CA LEU A 94 -5.91 14.21 1.37
C LEU A 94 -4.49 13.89 0.88
N GLY A 95 -3.99 12.70 1.24
CA GLY A 95 -2.69 12.20 0.80
C GLY A 95 -2.71 11.46 -0.53
N GLY A 96 -3.88 11.21 -1.14
CA GLY A 96 -4.00 10.48 -2.41
C GLY A 96 -3.94 8.96 -2.23
N VAL A 97 -4.51 8.41 -1.14
CA VAL A 97 -4.60 6.96 -0.92
C VAL A 97 -6.05 6.51 -1.13
N GLU A 98 -6.31 5.75 -2.19
CA GLU A 98 -7.65 5.30 -2.57
C GLU A 98 -8.03 3.95 -1.97
N ALA A 99 -7.04 3.12 -1.63
CA ALA A 99 -7.31 1.78 -1.11
C ALA A 99 -6.35 1.38 0.01
N VAL A 100 -6.84 0.55 0.94
CA VAL A 100 -6.03 0.00 2.02
C VAL A 100 -6.26 -1.50 2.18
N THR A 101 -5.18 -2.23 2.48
CA THR A 101 -5.28 -3.63 2.90
C THR A 101 -5.59 -3.69 4.40
N MET A 102 -6.51 -4.59 4.79
CA MET A 102 -6.99 -4.74 6.15
C MET A 102 -6.81 -6.19 6.64
N SER A 103 -5.58 -6.71 6.52
CA SER A 103 -5.28 -8.08 6.97
C SER A 103 -3.90 -8.16 7.61
N ASN A 104 -3.82 -7.74 8.85
CA ASN A 104 -2.62 -7.71 9.66
C ASN A 104 -2.93 -8.12 11.11
N ASN A 105 -1.90 -8.16 11.98
CA ASN A 105 -2.05 -8.50 13.39
C ASN A 105 -2.91 -7.50 14.18
N HIS A 106 -3.08 -6.25 13.70
CA HIS A 106 -3.85 -5.18 14.36
C HIS A 106 -5.28 -5.01 13.82
N THR A 107 -5.65 -5.75 12.77
CA THR A 107 -7.00 -5.68 12.18
C THR A 107 -8.11 -5.91 13.19
N ARG A 108 -7.86 -6.72 14.23
CA ARG A 108 -8.85 -7.13 15.24
C ARG A 108 -8.44 -6.80 16.68
N ASP A 109 -7.61 -5.80 16.88
CA ASP A 109 -7.22 -5.33 18.22
C ASP A 109 -8.43 -5.01 19.12
N PHE A 110 -9.54 -4.62 18.50
CA PHE A 110 -10.81 -4.30 19.14
C PHE A 110 -11.96 -5.20 18.65
N GLY A 111 -11.61 -6.41 18.23
CA GLY A 111 -12.55 -7.44 17.77
C GLY A 111 -13.38 -7.03 16.56
N ASP A 112 -14.53 -7.69 16.39
CA ASP A 112 -15.42 -7.43 15.25
C ASP A 112 -16.08 -6.04 15.30
N ALA A 113 -16.16 -5.42 16.46
CA ALA A 113 -16.70 -4.07 16.60
C ALA A 113 -15.76 -3.03 15.98
N GLY A 114 -14.46 -3.12 16.30
CA GLY A 114 -13.44 -2.25 15.72
C GLY A 114 -13.32 -2.44 14.21
N LEU A 115 -13.38 -3.69 13.74
CA LEU A 115 -13.35 -3.96 12.29
C LEU A 115 -14.54 -3.32 11.56
N ARG A 116 -15.77 -3.52 12.03
CA ARG A 116 -16.98 -2.91 11.42
C ARG A 116 -16.95 -1.38 11.43
N ASP A 117 -16.48 -0.79 12.54
CA ASP A 117 -16.36 0.66 12.64
C ASP A 117 -15.30 1.18 11.65
N THR A 118 -14.19 0.45 11.47
CA THR A 118 -13.15 0.77 10.48
C THR A 118 -13.68 0.69 9.06
N GLU A 119 -14.40 -0.39 8.70
CA GLU A 119 -15.04 -0.53 7.39
C GLU A 119 -16.02 0.60 7.11
N ALA A 120 -16.83 0.98 8.12
CA ALA A 120 -17.77 2.09 7.99
C ALA A 120 -17.06 3.44 7.81
N ALA A 121 -15.98 3.68 8.55
CA ALA A 121 -15.17 4.90 8.43
C ALA A 121 -14.53 5.01 7.04
N LEU A 122 -13.91 3.95 6.54
CA LEU A 122 -13.32 3.92 5.21
C LEU A 122 -14.37 4.19 4.12
N ALA A 123 -15.53 3.54 4.22
CA ALA A 123 -16.65 3.74 3.28
C ALA A 123 -17.20 5.17 3.30
N GLU A 124 -17.31 5.79 4.47
CA GLU A 124 -17.76 7.19 4.62
C GLU A 124 -16.88 8.16 3.86
N TYR A 125 -15.56 7.95 3.87
CA TYR A 125 -14.58 8.80 3.18
C TYR A 125 -14.22 8.32 1.76
N GLY A 126 -14.82 7.24 1.29
CA GLY A 126 -14.61 6.72 -0.07
C GLY A 126 -13.30 5.98 -0.29
N VAL A 127 -12.63 5.53 0.79
CA VAL A 127 -11.43 4.70 0.72
C VAL A 127 -11.83 3.23 0.64
N ALA A 128 -11.29 2.49 -0.32
CA ALA A 128 -11.57 1.07 -0.46
C ALA A 128 -10.80 0.24 0.58
N GLY A 129 -11.49 -0.45 1.49
CA GLY A 129 -10.89 -1.40 2.42
C GLY A 129 -10.92 -2.82 1.85
N ILE A 130 -9.77 -3.48 1.72
CA ILE A 130 -9.67 -4.86 1.19
C ILE A 130 -9.37 -5.81 2.35
N PRO A 131 -10.34 -6.61 2.81
CA PRO A 131 -10.13 -7.59 3.87
C PRO A 131 -9.24 -8.76 3.45
N GLY A 132 -8.74 -9.50 4.43
CA GLY A 132 -7.98 -10.72 4.17
C GLY A 132 -8.80 -11.81 3.49
N ASN A 133 -8.14 -12.60 2.64
CA ASN A 133 -8.72 -13.65 1.79
C ASN A 133 -9.70 -13.11 0.74
N GLN A 134 -9.51 -11.87 0.33
CA GLN A 134 -10.31 -11.23 -0.72
C GLN A 134 -9.43 -10.61 -1.79
N GLY A 135 -9.92 -10.65 -3.01
CA GLY A 135 -9.40 -9.94 -4.16
C GLY A 135 -10.34 -8.80 -4.55
N GLN A 136 -9.76 -7.69 -5.00
CA GLN A 136 -10.50 -6.58 -5.60
C GLN A 136 -9.89 -6.22 -6.94
N CYS A 137 -10.72 -6.05 -7.95
CA CYS A 137 -10.29 -5.60 -9.26
C CYS A 137 -10.60 -4.11 -9.44
N PHE A 138 -9.56 -3.30 -9.56
CA PHE A 138 -9.66 -1.87 -9.88
C PHE A 138 -9.65 -1.68 -11.39
N LYS A 139 -10.59 -0.93 -11.92
CA LYS A 139 -10.63 -0.56 -13.33
C LYS A 139 -10.14 0.86 -13.49
N LEU A 140 -8.85 1.02 -13.79
CA LEU A 140 -8.23 2.29 -14.07
C LEU A 140 -8.53 2.72 -15.51
N ARG A 141 -8.67 4.02 -15.76
CA ARG A 141 -9.00 4.56 -17.08
C ARG A 141 -8.23 5.85 -17.36
N HIS A 142 -7.72 5.98 -18.56
CA HIS A 142 -7.25 7.23 -19.11
C HIS A 142 -8.32 7.94 -19.93
N GLY A 143 -8.16 9.25 -20.11
CA GLY A 143 -9.09 10.07 -20.89
C GLY A 143 -9.16 9.69 -22.38
N ASN A 144 -8.14 9.02 -22.93
CA ASN A 144 -8.12 8.47 -24.29
C ASN A 144 -8.94 7.16 -24.44
N GLY A 145 -9.53 6.64 -23.34
CA GLY A 145 -10.33 5.42 -23.32
C GLY A 145 -9.57 4.14 -23.00
N ASP A 146 -8.23 4.18 -22.86
CA ASP A 146 -7.46 3.01 -22.40
C ASP A 146 -7.84 2.64 -20.96
N THR A 147 -7.84 1.33 -20.67
CA THR A 147 -8.25 0.79 -19.36
C THR A 147 -7.31 -0.29 -18.91
N LEU A 148 -6.92 -0.26 -17.64
CA LEU A 148 -6.16 -1.30 -16.95
C LEU A 148 -7.01 -1.93 -15.86
N ARG A 149 -7.07 -3.26 -15.80
CA ARG A 149 -7.69 -4.03 -14.72
C ARG A 149 -6.60 -4.52 -13.78
N LEU A 150 -6.42 -3.80 -12.68
CA LEU A 150 -5.48 -4.17 -11.62
C LEU A 150 -6.21 -5.05 -10.59
N GLY A 151 -5.80 -6.30 -10.43
CA GLY A 151 -6.24 -7.18 -9.37
C GLY A 151 -5.36 -7.02 -8.13
N ALA A 152 -5.95 -6.70 -6.99
CA ALA A 152 -5.28 -6.66 -5.69
C ALA A 152 -5.81 -7.81 -4.82
N TYR A 153 -4.97 -8.78 -4.46
CA TYR A 153 -5.31 -9.84 -3.52
C TYR A 153 -4.66 -9.61 -2.17
N VAL A 154 -5.43 -9.68 -1.10
CA VAL A 154 -4.95 -9.53 0.27
C VAL A 154 -4.94 -10.88 0.98
N HIS A 155 -3.74 -11.38 1.29
CA HIS A 155 -3.60 -12.64 2.00
C HIS A 155 -4.09 -12.53 3.45
N PRO A 156 -4.85 -13.49 3.98
CA PRO A 156 -5.26 -13.47 5.38
C PRO A 156 -4.03 -13.61 6.29
N PHE A 157 -3.94 -12.80 7.35
CA PHE A 157 -2.74 -12.69 8.22
C PHE A 157 -2.15 -14.04 8.65
N ASN A 158 -2.98 -15.00 9.03
CA ASN A 158 -2.55 -16.36 9.38
C ASN A 158 -2.87 -17.40 8.30
N GLY A 159 -3.10 -16.97 7.06
CA GLY A 159 -3.47 -17.83 5.95
C GLY A 159 -2.34 -18.75 5.48
N SER A 160 -2.70 -19.70 4.65
CA SER A 160 -1.80 -20.67 4.03
C SER A 160 -1.28 -20.18 2.67
N ALA A 161 -0.16 -20.75 2.22
CA ALA A 161 0.36 -20.53 0.87
C ALA A 161 -0.67 -20.91 -0.23
N LYS A 162 -1.50 -21.93 0.05
CA LYS A 162 -2.58 -22.35 -0.87
C LYS A 162 -3.63 -21.26 -1.06
N GLN A 163 -4.03 -20.56 0.00
CA GLN A 163 -4.96 -19.42 -0.11
C GLN A 163 -4.36 -18.27 -0.93
N MET A 164 -3.06 -18.01 -0.76
CA MET A 164 -2.35 -17.00 -1.56
C MET A 164 -2.37 -17.37 -3.05
N GLU A 165 -2.00 -18.61 -3.39
CA GLU A 165 -2.01 -19.11 -4.78
C GLU A 165 -3.41 -19.05 -5.38
N ASP A 166 -4.42 -19.55 -4.66
CA ASP A 166 -5.80 -19.60 -5.16
C ASP A 166 -6.41 -18.21 -5.36
N GLY A 167 -6.15 -17.28 -4.44
CA GLY A 167 -6.65 -15.91 -4.57
C GLY A 167 -6.05 -15.16 -5.76
N CYS A 168 -4.75 -15.30 -6.01
CA CYS A 168 -4.13 -14.72 -7.19
C CYS A 168 -4.66 -15.36 -8.48
N LYS A 169 -4.80 -16.69 -8.49
CA LYS A 169 -5.37 -17.41 -9.64
C LYS A 169 -6.79 -16.96 -9.94
N GLN A 170 -7.63 -16.80 -8.92
CA GLN A 170 -9.00 -16.32 -9.09
C GLN A 170 -9.04 -14.95 -9.80
N LEU A 171 -8.21 -13.99 -9.38
CA LEU A 171 -8.14 -12.68 -10.04
C LEU A 171 -7.70 -12.77 -11.52
N ARG A 172 -6.78 -13.70 -11.83
CA ARG A 172 -6.37 -13.94 -13.22
C ARG A 172 -7.52 -14.53 -14.03
N ASP A 173 -8.24 -15.51 -13.48
CA ASP A 173 -9.43 -16.13 -14.12
C ASP A 173 -10.57 -15.10 -14.31
N GLU A 174 -10.68 -14.10 -13.43
CA GLU A 174 -11.61 -12.96 -13.53
C GLU A 174 -11.16 -11.90 -14.55
N GLY A 175 -9.98 -12.07 -15.15
CA GLY A 175 -9.46 -11.24 -16.23
C GLY A 175 -8.72 -9.98 -15.75
N ALA A 176 -8.02 -10.04 -14.61
CA ALA A 176 -7.08 -8.99 -14.25
C ALA A 176 -5.89 -8.98 -15.22
N ASP A 177 -5.52 -7.80 -15.71
CA ASP A 177 -4.35 -7.60 -16.58
C ASP A 177 -3.06 -7.73 -15.77
N ILE A 178 -3.01 -7.10 -14.61
CA ILE A 178 -1.91 -7.14 -13.64
C ILE A 178 -2.47 -7.58 -12.28
N ILE A 179 -1.72 -8.40 -11.56
CA ILE A 179 -2.07 -8.87 -10.21
C ILE A 179 -1.00 -8.47 -9.22
N VAL A 180 -1.43 -7.77 -8.16
CA VAL A 180 -0.60 -7.45 -7.00
C VAL A 180 -1.12 -8.24 -5.80
N ALA A 181 -0.24 -9.03 -5.18
CA ALA A 181 -0.56 -9.78 -3.97
C ALA A 181 0.03 -9.09 -2.74
N PHE A 182 -0.77 -8.88 -1.72
CA PHE A 182 -0.34 -8.28 -0.46
C PHE A 182 -0.23 -9.33 0.63
N MET A 183 0.87 -9.30 1.39
CA MET A 183 1.07 -10.13 2.57
C MET A 183 1.57 -9.29 3.76
N HIS A 184 1.01 -9.55 4.93
CA HIS A 184 1.51 -9.00 6.19
C HIS A 184 2.11 -10.18 6.98
N ALA A 185 3.42 -10.35 6.94
CA ALA A 185 4.10 -11.53 7.46
C ALA A 185 5.59 -11.28 7.71
N GLY A 186 6.17 -12.06 8.61
CA GLY A 186 7.59 -12.01 8.91
C GLY A 186 7.88 -11.96 10.40
N ALA A 187 9.04 -11.43 10.75
CA ALA A 187 9.44 -11.11 12.10
C ALA A 187 9.83 -9.62 12.15
N GLU A 188 9.30 -8.91 13.15
CA GLU A 188 9.58 -7.49 13.34
C GLU A 188 11.09 -7.23 13.48
N LYS A 189 11.54 -6.10 12.92
CA LYS A 189 12.94 -5.62 12.98
C LYS A 189 13.97 -6.61 12.42
N THR A 190 13.53 -7.52 11.55
CA THR A 190 14.40 -8.51 10.89
C THR A 190 14.54 -8.15 9.42
N TYR A 191 15.79 -7.95 8.97
CA TYR A 191 16.10 -7.54 7.59
C TYR A 191 16.15 -8.70 6.59
N ILE A 192 16.05 -9.93 7.06
CA ILE A 192 16.07 -11.13 6.21
C ILE A 192 14.70 -11.78 6.23
N PRO A 193 14.11 -12.05 5.06
CA PRO A 193 12.80 -12.68 4.97
C PRO A 193 12.76 -14.05 5.65
N THR A 194 11.69 -14.33 6.34
CA THR A 194 11.45 -15.66 6.94
C THR A 194 11.06 -16.68 5.87
N LYS A 195 11.25 -17.96 6.16
CA LYS A 195 10.79 -19.05 5.27
C LYS A 195 9.30 -18.96 4.95
N ARG A 196 8.47 -18.45 5.89
CA ARG A 196 7.04 -18.24 5.67
C ARG A 196 6.80 -17.16 4.63
N GLN A 197 7.48 -16.01 4.71
CA GLN A 197 7.35 -14.95 3.71
C GLN A 197 7.73 -15.45 2.32
N THR A 198 8.86 -16.14 2.19
CA THR A 198 9.29 -16.72 0.92
C THR A 198 8.26 -17.70 0.36
N ALA A 199 7.72 -18.59 1.20
CA ALA A 199 6.72 -19.56 0.76
C ALA A 199 5.42 -18.90 0.30
N LEU A 200 4.95 -17.83 0.99
CA LEU A 200 3.77 -17.06 0.60
C LEU A 200 4.01 -16.30 -0.71
N ALA A 201 5.14 -15.62 -0.83
CA ALA A 201 5.47 -14.84 -2.01
C ALA A 201 5.61 -15.72 -3.27
N HIS A 202 6.30 -16.86 -3.17
CA HIS A 202 6.42 -17.81 -4.28
C HIS A 202 5.06 -18.45 -4.64
N ALA A 203 4.17 -18.66 -3.65
CA ALA A 203 2.81 -19.13 -3.92
C ALA A 203 1.96 -18.07 -4.65
N ALA A 204 2.13 -16.78 -4.32
CA ALA A 204 1.47 -15.70 -5.05
C ALA A 204 1.89 -15.69 -6.52
N VAL A 205 3.20 -15.77 -6.78
CA VAL A 205 3.75 -15.83 -8.16
C VAL A 205 3.23 -17.07 -8.90
N LYS A 206 3.21 -18.22 -8.25
CA LYS A 206 2.63 -19.45 -8.83
C LYS A 206 1.14 -19.28 -9.15
N GLY A 207 0.40 -18.51 -8.37
CA GLY A 207 -0.98 -18.13 -8.63
C GLY A 207 -1.17 -17.08 -9.73
N GLY A 208 -0.07 -16.53 -10.27
CA GLY A 208 -0.08 -15.54 -11.35
C GLY A 208 0.05 -14.08 -10.89
N ALA A 209 0.54 -13.83 -9.67
CA ALA A 209 0.87 -12.47 -9.24
C ALA A 209 2.09 -11.94 -10.00
N ASP A 210 1.99 -10.71 -10.51
CA ASP A 210 3.08 -9.98 -11.17
C ASP A 210 3.97 -9.27 -10.13
N VAL A 211 3.36 -8.75 -9.07
CA VAL A 211 4.04 -8.09 -7.96
C VAL A 211 3.54 -8.65 -6.63
N VAL A 212 4.45 -8.84 -5.68
CA VAL A 212 4.13 -9.16 -4.28
C VAL A 212 4.63 -8.05 -3.37
N VAL A 213 3.74 -7.49 -2.56
CA VAL A 213 4.05 -6.43 -1.60
C VAL A 213 3.89 -6.97 -0.19
N GLY A 214 4.99 -6.99 0.56
CA GLY A 214 5.05 -7.44 1.94
C GLY A 214 5.18 -6.28 2.93
N THR A 215 4.59 -6.47 4.11
CA THR A 215 4.63 -5.58 5.28
C THR A 215 4.75 -6.40 6.57
N HIS A 216 4.76 -5.80 7.75
CA HIS A 216 4.91 -6.37 9.09
C HIS A 216 6.33 -6.31 9.69
N PRO A 217 7.45 -6.54 8.98
CA PRO A 217 8.77 -6.44 9.61
C PRO A 217 9.11 -5.04 10.13
N HIS A 218 8.38 -4.00 9.73
CA HIS A 218 8.59 -2.58 10.07
C HIS A 218 9.98 -2.04 9.69
N VAL A 219 10.68 -2.76 8.83
CA VAL A 219 11.97 -2.39 8.21
C VAL A 219 11.95 -2.82 6.76
N LEU A 220 12.79 -2.22 5.93
CA LEU A 220 12.96 -2.67 4.55
C LEU A 220 13.61 -4.05 4.52
N GLN A 221 13.11 -4.92 3.65
CA GLN A 221 13.71 -6.23 3.36
C GLN A 221 14.07 -6.33 1.88
N PRO A 222 14.91 -7.30 1.47
CA PRO A 222 15.34 -7.46 0.09
C PRO A 222 14.18 -7.58 -0.90
N ILE A 223 14.50 -7.20 -2.15
CA ILE A 223 13.66 -7.39 -3.33
C ILE A 223 14.16 -8.64 -4.06
N GLU A 224 13.25 -9.50 -4.47
CA GLU A 224 13.55 -10.68 -5.28
C GLU A 224 12.88 -10.59 -6.65
N ALA A 225 13.65 -10.82 -7.72
CA ALA A 225 13.09 -11.10 -9.04
C ALA A 225 12.88 -12.62 -9.14
N TYR A 226 11.65 -13.07 -9.27
CA TYR A 226 11.31 -14.49 -9.26
C TYR A 226 10.30 -14.84 -10.35
N GLN A 227 10.72 -15.69 -11.30
CA GLN A 227 9.89 -16.19 -12.42
C GLN A 227 9.16 -15.08 -13.21
N GLY A 228 9.82 -13.95 -13.43
CA GLY A 228 9.26 -12.82 -14.16
C GLY A 228 8.44 -11.84 -13.31
N SER A 229 8.26 -12.11 -12.03
CA SER A 229 7.58 -11.26 -11.06
C SER A 229 8.57 -10.56 -10.14
N VAL A 230 8.13 -9.51 -9.45
CA VAL A 230 8.90 -8.79 -8.44
C VAL A 230 8.27 -9.00 -7.05
N ILE A 231 9.09 -9.40 -6.10
CA ILE A 231 8.71 -9.63 -4.71
C ILE A 231 9.40 -8.58 -3.83
N LEU A 232 8.62 -7.74 -3.19
CA LEU A 232 9.03 -6.81 -2.14
C LEU A 232 8.71 -7.48 -0.79
N TYR A 233 9.69 -8.07 -0.13
CA TYR A 233 9.44 -8.84 1.10
C TYR A 233 8.95 -7.98 2.26
N SER A 234 9.42 -6.74 2.36
CA SER A 234 8.86 -5.71 3.24
C SER A 234 9.25 -4.33 2.72
N ILE A 235 8.27 -3.44 2.66
CA ILE A 235 8.47 -2.02 2.33
C ILE A 235 8.48 -1.12 3.58
N GLY A 236 8.53 -1.73 4.78
CA GLY A 236 8.69 -1.04 6.06
C GLY A 236 7.45 -0.29 6.54
N ASN A 237 7.66 0.56 7.55
CA ASN A 237 6.66 1.52 7.97
C ASN A 237 6.52 2.64 6.94
N PHE A 238 5.33 3.27 6.88
CA PHE A 238 5.18 4.50 6.11
C PHE A 238 4.74 5.66 7.00
N CYS A 239 3.47 5.76 7.34
CA CYS A 239 2.98 6.73 8.34
C CYS A 239 2.57 5.99 9.60
N PHE A 240 3.50 5.78 10.54
CA PHE A 240 3.32 4.87 11.66
C PHE A 240 3.26 5.61 13.00
N GLY A 241 2.04 5.90 13.49
CA GLY A 241 1.79 6.58 14.77
C GLY A 241 2.12 5.74 16.00
N GLY A 242 2.23 4.42 15.86
CA GLY A 242 2.48 3.49 16.95
C GLY A 242 3.90 3.58 17.55
N ASN A 243 4.85 4.22 16.86
CA ASN A 243 6.22 4.35 17.34
C ASN A 243 6.74 5.78 17.24
N ARG A 244 7.03 6.38 18.41
CA ARG A 244 7.51 7.76 18.51
C ARG A 244 8.94 7.98 18.01
N ASN A 245 9.77 6.97 18.05
CA ASN A 245 11.15 7.06 17.60
C ASN A 245 11.67 5.69 17.17
N PRO A 246 11.27 5.18 16.00
CA PRO A 246 11.78 3.91 15.48
C PRO A 246 13.30 3.99 15.30
N SER A 247 13.97 2.88 15.56
CA SER A 247 15.42 2.76 15.36
C SER A 247 15.81 2.78 13.89
N ASP A 248 14.93 2.25 13.04
CA ASP A 248 15.01 2.32 11.59
C ASP A 248 13.88 3.23 11.08
N LYS A 249 14.24 4.17 10.23
CA LYS A 249 13.30 5.15 9.66
C LYS A 249 13.20 5.04 8.15
N ASP A 250 13.92 4.10 7.55
CA ASP A 250 13.91 3.93 6.11
C ASP A 250 12.62 3.27 5.66
N THR A 251 12.06 3.82 4.60
CA THR A 251 10.87 3.33 3.92
C THR A 251 10.92 3.68 2.44
N VAL A 252 9.91 3.29 1.69
CA VAL A 252 9.86 3.50 0.26
C VAL A 252 8.44 3.69 -0.24
N ILE A 253 8.25 4.54 -1.24
CA ILE A 253 7.11 4.47 -2.14
C ILE A 253 7.54 3.57 -3.28
N ALA A 254 6.94 2.38 -3.38
CA ALA A 254 7.17 1.49 -4.52
C ALA A 254 6.14 1.80 -5.59
N GLN A 255 6.57 2.04 -6.83
CA GLN A 255 5.67 2.38 -7.93
C GLN A 255 5.76 1.34 -9.04
N LEU A 256 4.61 0.85 -9.46
CA LEU A 256 4.41 0.01 -10.63
C LEU A 256 3.94 0.89 -11.79
N THR A 257 4.73 0.97 -12.84
CA THR A 257 4.38 1.69 -14.07
C THR A 257 3.99 0.68 -15.14
N VAL A 258 2.77 0.77 -15.66
CA VAL A 258 2.24 -0.11 -16.72
C VAL A 258 2.08 0.69 -18.00
N SER A 259 2.85 0.35 -19.03
CA SER A 259 2.87 1.00 -20.33
C SER A 259 2.25 0.11 -21.42
N GLY A 260 1.88 0.71 -22.56
CA GLY A 260 1.25 0.02 -23.68
C GLY A 260 -0.24 -0.22 -23.47
N THR A 261 -0.89 -0.89 -24.41
CA THR A 261 -2.33 -1.15 -24.43
C THR A 261 -2.64 -2.62 -24.76
N GLY A 262 -3.73 -3.15 -24.24
CA GLY A 262 -4.18 -4.51 -24.53
C GLY A 262 -3.11 -5.57 -24.23
N GLY A 263 -2.81 -6.43 -25.23
CA GLY A 263 -1.82 -7.50 -25.11
C GLY A 263 -0.35 -7.09 -25.20
N ASP A 264 -0.09 -5.83 -25.59
CA ASP A 264 1.28 -5.29 -25.76
C ASP A 264 1.74 -4.51 -24.51
N ARG A 265 1.12 -4.77 -23.35
CA ARG A 265 1.51 -4.14 -22.09
C ARG A 265 2.83 -4.66 -21.58
N SER A 266 3.63 -3.71 -21.10
CA SER A 266 4.81 -3.97 -20.30
C SER A 266 4.67 -3.25 -18.94
N TRP A 267 5.44 -3.68 -17.95
CA TRP A 267 5.46 -3.01 -16.65
C TRP A 267 6.86 -3.01 -16.05
N GLU A 268 7.10 -2.04 -15.21
CA GLU A 268 8.35 -1.90 -14.47
C GLU A 268 8.08 -1.40 -13.05
N MET A 269 9.02 -1.70 -12.15
CA MET A 269 9.00 -1.18 -10.79
C MET A 269 10.03 -0.08 -10.62
N SER A 270 9.63 1.00 -9.97
CA SER A 270 10.52 2.06 -9.50
C SER A 270 10.32 2.29 -8.00
N TYR A 271 11.30 2.93 -7.38
CA TYR A 271 11.35 3.09 -5.93
C TYR A 271 11.74 4.51 -5.58
N ILE A 272 10.96 5.17 -4.72
CA ILE A 272 11.27 6.48 -4.18
C ILE A 272 11.63 6.27 -2.71
N PRO A 273 12.93 6.29 -2.36
CA PRO A 273 13.36 6.15 -0.98
C PRO A 273 12.85 7.29 -0.11
N CYS A 274 12.31 6.94 1.05
CA CYS A 274 11.73 7.88 1.99
C CYS A 274 12.21 7.61 3.42
N CYS A 275 12.13 8.63 4.25
CA CYS A 275 12.17 8.50 5.70
C CYS A 275 10.75 8.59 6.26
N VAL A 276 10.38 7.78 7.25
CA VAL A 276 9.06 7.84 7.92
C VAL A 276 8.79 9.17 8.63
N SER A 277 9.79 10.05 8.69
CA SER A 277 9.75 11.31 9.41
C SER A 277 10.46 12.42 8.65
N SER A 278 9.97 13.64 8.75
CA SER A 278 10.62 14.83 8.19
C SER A 278 11.75 15.39 9.10
N VAL A 279 11.91 14.83 10.30
CA VAL A 279 12.94 15.23 11.27
C VAL A 279 13.74 14.02 11.75
N SER A 280 15.03 14.24 12.05
CA SER A 280 15.96 13.15 12.38
C SER A 280 15.81 12.61 13.80
N ASN A 281 15.42 13.46 14.76
CA ASN A 281 15.49 13.17 16.19
C ASN A 281 14.25 12.46 16.78
N ARG A 282 13.21 12.26 15.99
CA ARG A 282 11.98 11.56 16.40
C ARG A 282 11.21 11.10 15.16
N ASN A 283 10.07 10.47 15.35
CA ASN A 283 9.04 10.32 14.33
C ASN A 283 8.05 11.48 14.47
N ASP A 284 7.89 12.27 13.42
CA ASP A 284 6.86 13.28 13.32
C ASP A 284 5.67 12.84 12.43
N TYR A 285 5.65 11.54 12.07
CA TYR A 285 4.56 10.89 11.33
C TYR A 285 4.30 11.50 9.94
N ARG A 286 5.34 12.07 9.35
CA ARG A 286 5.30 12.73 8.06
C ARG A 286 6.36 12.15 7.12
N PRO A 287 6.05 11.04 6.44
CA PRO A 287 6.94 10.42 5.47
C PRO A 287 7.46 11.45 4.46
N THR A 288 8.76 11.42 4.22
CA THR A 288 9.43 12.44 3.42
C THR A 288 10.42 11.76 2.48
N PRO A 289 10.38 12.00 1.16
CA PRO A 289 11.36 11.50 0.22
C PRO A 289 12.78 11.98 0.59
N TYR A 290 13.76 11.09 0.46
CA TYR A 290 15.15 11.49 0.55
C TYR A 290 15.54 12.38 -0.63
N PRO A 291 16.43 13.35 -0.43
CA PRO A 291 17.00 14.12 -1.53
C PRO A 291 17.66 13.18 -2.55
N PRO A 292 17.63 13.54 -3.86
CA PRO A 292 18.14 12.66 -4.93
C PRO A 292 19.61 12.24 -4.75
N ASP A 293 20.43 13.05 -4.13
CA ASP A 293 21.84 12.77 -3.81
C ASP A 293 22.02 11.77 -2.67
N MET A 294 21.02 11.57 -1.83
CA MET A 294 20.99 10.55 -0.77
C MET A 294 20.29 9.26 -1.18
N ALA A 295 19.53 9.26 -2.25
CA ALA A 295 18.77 8.10 -2.75
C ALA A 295 19.65 7.08 -3.50
N ALA A 296 20.96 7.28 -3.59
CA ALA A 296 21.90 6.45 -4.35
C ALA A 296 22.62 5.37 -3.51
N TYR A 297 22.11 5.03 -2.32
CA TYR A 297 22.72 4.01 -1.45
C TYR A 297 21.82 2.80 -1.23
#